data_ac192b80e17a7c457f007a4b7630a629
#
_entry.id   ac192b80e17a7c457f007a4b7630a629
#
_cell.length_a   1.000
_cell.length_b   1.000
_cell.length_c   1.000
_cell.angle_alpha   90.00
_cell.angle_beta   90.00
_cell.angle_gamma   90.00
#
_symmetry.space_group_name_H-M   'P 1'
#
loop_
_entity.id
_entity.type
_entity.pdbx_description
1 polymer ?
#
loop_
_entity_poly.entity_id
_entity_poly.type
_entity_poly.pdbx_seq_one_letter_code
_entity_poly.pdbx_strand_id
1 'polypeptide(L)'
;MTEALARVDAGHDLGSANQTLSSYLNTWIKQAGSVKDLKPGTIHQHHVNIDSYIVPRIGNLKISALKPIHLRELVRDLQTSVGTKSKKILSPKTVRNIFSTLSCALNDAVRSEILVRNPCTGISLPKWERPELRTWDGEDVAKFIHYTESIDEWFAGLYRLALIHGLRRGELAGLRWSDVNFETATITIEKNRVLVGSDQVTQSPKTSSGRRTIAIDSGTLDALNRLQNRQLALAMELGVPLFDLVGTRADGRPVHPDRLLDRFRSLSAEAGLPKTRLHDARHAAATMMLSMGSPLHVVSAHLGHSKPSITLDIYAHALPKADRLTADALGSAIDALISQTEIISKFRNS
;
A
#
# COMPACT_ATOMS: atom_id res chain seq x y z
N MET A 1 30.26 -8.63 -39.56
CA MET A 1 29.49 -7.95 -40.60
C MET A 1 28.13 -8.59 -40.86
N THR A 2 28.04 -9.91 -40.84
CA THR A 2 26.80 -10.68 -41.10
C THR A 2 25.68 -10.48 -40.05
N GLU A 3 26.02 -10.37 -38.78
CA GLU A 3 25.04 -10.22 -37.69
C GLU A 3 24.41 -8.82 -37.62
N ALA A 4 25.17 -7.79 -38.02
CA ALA A 4 24.67 -6.43 -38.12
C ALA A 4 23.74 -6.24 -39.33
N LEU A 5 24.05 -6.88 -40.44
CA LEU A 5 23.19 -6.88 -41.64
C LEU A 5 21.87 -7.63 -41.40
N ALA A 6 21.91 -8.79 -40.73
CA ALA A 6 20.70 -9.51 -40.35
C ALA A 6 19.79 -8.73 -39.39
N ARG A 7 20.34 -7.83 -38.57
CA ARG A 7 19.59 -6.93 -37.69
C ARG A 7 18.95 -5.76 -38.45
N VAL A 8 19.63 -5.20 -39.45
CA VAL A 8 19.06 -4.18 -40.35
C VAL A 8 17.94 -4.74 -41.17
N ASP A 9 18.14 -5.96 -41.74
CA ASP A 9 17.11 -6.68 -42.51
C ASP A 9 15.88 -7.05 -41.66
N ALA A 10 16.05 -7.22 -40.33
CA ALA A 10 14.97 -7.44 -39.39
C ALA A 10 14.31 -6.13 -38.86
N GLY A 11 14.68 -4.95 -39.39
CA GLY A 11 14.09 -3.67 -39.05
C GLY A 11 14.59 -3.05 -37.73
N HIS A 12 15.66 -3.59 -37.12
CA HIS A 12 16.20 -3.04 -35.86
C HIS A 12 16.98 -1.74 -36.10
N ASP A 13 16.65 -0.69 -35.29
CA ASP A 13 17.38 0.58 -35.32
C ASP A 13 18.74 0.44 -34.58
N LEU A 14 19.79 0.21 -35.38
CA LEU A 14 21.17 0.10 -34.89
C LEU A 14 21.69 1.39 -34.24
N GLY A 15 21.13 2.55 -34.60
CA GLY A 15 21.48 3.85 -33.96
C GLY A 15 21.08 3.89 -32.49
N SER A 16 19.86 3.48 -32.20
CA SER A 16 19.31 3.42 -30.84
C SER A 16 19.98 2.36 -29.95
N ALA A 17 20.44 1.25 -30.53
CA ALA A 17 21.14 0.20 -29.79
C ALA A 17 22.59 0.58 -29.40
N ASN A 18 23.18 1.59 -30.06
CA ASN A 18 24.56 2.02 -29.82
C ASN A 18 24.68 3.08 -28.71
N GLN A 19 23.56 3.58 -28.20
CA GLN A 19 23.54 4.54 -27.07
C GLN A 19 23.96 3.88 -25.74
N THR A 20 24.40 4.69 -24.78
CA THR A 20 24.69 4.20 -23.43
C THR A 20 23.42 3.85 -22.67
N LEU A 21 23.52 2.94 -21.70
CA LEU A 21 22.41 2.60 -20.81
C LEU A 21 21.87 3.83 -20.07
N SER A 22 22.75 4.74 -19.63
CA SER A 22 22.37 6.00 -19.01
C SER A 22 21.50 6.86 -19.93
N SER A 23 21.92 7.04 -21.19
CA SER A 23 21.15 7.81 -22.20
C SER A 23 19.77 7.19 -22.42
N TYR A 24 19.73 5.85 -22.60
CA TYR A 24 18.48 5.12 -22.77
C TYR A 24 17.55 5.27 -21.58
N LEU A 25 18.02 5.05 -20.35
CA LEU A 25 17.21 5.13 -19.13
C LEU A 25 16.65 6.53 -18.89
N ASN A 26 17.43 7.58 -19.19
CA ASN A 26 16.99 8.96 -19.11
C ASN A 26 15.86 9.28 -20.10
N THR A 27 15.92 8.74 -21.30
CA THR A 27 14.85 8.87 -22.31
C THR A 27 13.63 8.07 -21.90
N TRP A 28 13.85 6.81 -21.50
CA TRP A 28 12.80 5.90 -21.05
C TRP A 28 11.96 6.46 -19.92
N ILE A 29 12.58 7.02 -18.88
CA ILE A 29 11.85 7.54 -17.71
C ILE A 29 11.01 8.79 -18.05
N LYS A 30 11.49 9.64 -18.96
CA LYS A 30 10.73 10.79 -19.45
C LYS A 30 9.48 10.35 -20.23
N GLN A 31 9.59 9.28 -21.02
CA GLN A 31 8.47 8.74 -21.79
C GLN A 31 7.52 7.89 -20.93
N ALA A 32 8.03 7.21 -19.92
CA ALA A 32 7.23 6.32 -19.05
C ALA A 32 6.08 7.04 -18.35
N GLY A 33 6.23 8.33 -18.04
CA GLY A 33 5.19 9.14 -17.43
C GLY A 33 4.04 9.49 -18.38
N SER A 34 4.32 9.70 -19.66
CA SER A 34 3.34 10.12 -20.66
C SER A 34 2.67 8.94 -21.37
N VAL A 35 3.44 7.89 -21.68
CA VAL A 35 2.95 6.75 -22.50
C VAL A 35 2.31 5.66 -21.65
N LYS A 36 2.79 5.43 -20.41
CA LYS A 36 2.35 4.32 -19.54
C LYS A 36 1.41 4.73 -18.41
N ASP A 37 1.03 5.98 -18.31
CA ASP A 37 0.22 6.54 -17.20
C ASP A 37 0.74 6.10 -15.81
N LEU A 38 2.07 6.09 -15.65
CA LEU A 38 2.67 5.75 -14.37
C LEU A 38 2.40 6.85 -13.35
N LYS A 39 2.03 6.44 -12.16
CA LYS A 39 1.81 7.40 -11.04
C LYS A 39 3.11 8.15 -10.68
N PRO A 40 3.03 9.44 -10.33
CA PRO A 40 4.19 10.27 -10.00
C PRO A 40 5.16 9.64 -8.99
N GLY A 41 4.64 8.96 -7.96
CA GLY A 41 5.48 8.24 -6.99
C GLY A 41 6.25 7.06 -7.57
N THR A 42 5.71 6.38 -8.58
CA THR A 42 6.41 5.30 -9.30
C THR A 42 7.53 5.85 -10.17
N ILE A 43 7.26 6.96 -10.89
CA ILE A 43 8.26 7.67 -11.69
C ILE A 43 9.40 8.14 -10.80
N HIS A 44 9.08 8.79 -9.68
CA HIS A 44 10.10 9.25 -8.72
C HIS A 44 10.96 8.08 -8.20
N GLN A 45 10.33 6.94 -7.86
CA GLN A 45 11.08 5.76 -7.41
C GLN A 45 11.99 5.20 -8.50
N HIS A 46 11.54 5.20 -9.77
CA HIS A 46 12.39 4.81 -10.89
C HIS A 46 13.57 5.77 -11.07
N HIS A 47 13.37 7.09 -10.97
CA HIS A 47 14.46 8.07 -10.98
C HIS A 47 15.49 7.77 -9.90
N VAL A 48 15.05 7.61 -8.65
CA VAL A 48 15.96 7.28 -7.52
C VAL A 48 16.74 6.00 -7.80
N ASN A 49 16.11 4.96 -8.32
CA ASN A 49 16.76 3.69 -8.62
C ASN A 49 17.79 3.84 -9.76
N ILE A 50 17.45 4.58 -10.80
CA ILE A 50 18.32 4.85 -11.96
C ILE A 50 19.53 5.67 -11.52
N ASP A 51 19.31 6.85 -10.94
CA ASP A 51 20.35 7.84 -10.70
C ASP A 51 21.28 7.44 -9.55
N SER A 52 20.73 6.85 -8.49
CA SER A 52 21.53 6.52 -7.31
C SER A 52 22.22 5.14 -7.38
N TYR A 53 21.67 4.21 -8.17
CA TYR A 53 22.14 2.82 -8.08
C TYR A 53 22.55 2.20 -9.42
N ILE A 54 21.80 2.44 -10.51
CA ILE A 54 22.04 1.77 -11.79
C ILE A 54 23.10 2.52 -12.60
N VAL A 55 22.87 3.79 -12.88
CA VAL A 55 23.77 4.63 -13.72
C VAL A 55 25.20 4.70 -13.18
N PRO A 56 25.45 4.91 -11.88
CA PRO A 56 26.83 4.95 -11.35
C PRO A 56 27.63 3.68 -11.56
N ARG A 57 26.98 2.52 -11.78
CA ARG A 57 27.64 1.20 -11.89
C ARG A 57 27.78 0.72 -13.33
N ILE A 58 26.72 0.81 -14.09
CA ILE A 58 26.66 0.23 -15.45
C ILE A 58 26.15 1.22 -16.50
N GLY A 59 25.91 2.48 -16.14
CA GLY A 59 25.34 3.48 -17.05
C GLY A 59 26.17 3.79 -18.28
N ASN A 60 27.49 3.64 -18.23
CA ASN A 60 28.42 3.88 -19.35
C ASN A 60 28.45 2.75 -20.37
N LEU A 61 27.91 1.58 -20.06
CA LEU A 61 27.87 0.47 -21.02
C LEU A 61 26.86 0.79 -22.12
N LYS A 62 27.21 0.40 -23.36
CA LYS A 62 26.25 0.42 -24.47
C LYS A 62 25.11 -0.56 -24.19
N ILE A 63 23.88 -0.16 -24.47
CA ILE A 63 22.71 -1.02 -24.20
C ILE A 63 22.82 -2.35 -24.97
N SER A 64 23.35 -2.34 -26.20
CA SER A 64 23.63 -3.53 -27.00
C SER A 64 24.72 -4.44 -26.45
N ALA A 65 25.63 -3.90 -25.63
CA ALA A 65 26.73 -4.64 -24.99
C ALA A 65 26.37 -5.21 -23.61
N LEU A 66 25.17 -4.97 -23.10
CA LEU A 66 24.72 -5.51 -21.83
C LEU A 66 24.60 -7.03 -21.90
N LYS A 67 25.34 -7.68 -20.99
CA LYS A 67 25.35 -9.15 -20.84
C LYS A 67 24.90 -9.56 -19.45
N PRO A 68 24.40 -10.79 -19.26
CA PRO A 68 24.00 -11.29 -17.94
C PRO A 68 25.09 -11.19 -16.87
N ILE A 69 26.37 -11.21 -17.24
CA ILE A 69 27.48 -11.06 -16.30
C ILE A 69 27.48 -9.70 -15.64
N HIS A 70 27.31 -8.61 -16.39
CA HIS A 70 27.25 -7.25 -15.85
C HIS A 70 26.09 -7.08 -14.87
N LEU A 71 24.98 -7.78 -15.09
CA LEU A 71 23.80 -7.71 -14.22
C LEU A 71 23.98 -8.53 -12.94
N ARG A 72 24.70 -9.66 -13.01
CA ARG A 72 25.10 -10.42 -11.82
C ARG A 72 26.04 -9.62 -10.94
N GLU A 73 27.01 -8.94 -11.54
CA GLU A 73 27.91 -8.02 -10.83
C GLU A 73 27.14 -6.86 -10.18
N LEU A 74 26.24 -6.22 -10.91
CA LEU A 74 25.35 -5.19 -10.36
C LEU A 74 24.59 -5.70 -9.12
N VAL A 75 23.98 -6.89 -9.18
CA VAL A 75 23.25 -7.46 -8.04
C VAL A 75 24.18 -7.70 -6.85
N ARG A 76 25.38 -8.26 -7.08
CA ARG A 76 26.39 -8.48 -6.03
C ARG A 76 26.82 -7.18 -5.37
N ASP A 77 27.10 -6.14 -6.16
CA ASP A 77 27.53 -4.84 -5.65
C ASP A 77 26.42 -4.15 -4.87
N LEU A 78 25.17 -4.28 -5.32
CA LEU A 78 24.01 -3.73 -4.59
C LEU A 78 23.81 -4.39 -3.22
N GLN A 79 24.13 -5.70 -3.08
CA GLN A 79 23.99 -6.41 -1.80
C GLN A 79 24.95 -5.89 -0.70
N THR A 80 26.08 -5.31 -1.10
CA THR A 80 27.06 -4.71 -0.17
C THR A 80 26.94 -3.19 -0.09
N SER A 81 26.09 -2.58 -0.91
CA SER A 81 25.94 -1.13 -1.00
C SER A 81 25.12 -0.55 0.15
N VAL A 82 25.48 0.65 0.56
CA VAL A 82 24.75 1.43 1.57
C VAL A 82 23.67 2.27 0.89
N GLY A 83 22.48 2.27 1.44
CA GLY A 83 21.36 3.06 0.95
C GLY A 83 21.57 4.56 1.14
N THR A 84 21.24 5.35 0.14
CA THR A 84 21.45 6.81 0.13
C THR A 84 20.74 7.52 1.29
N LYS A 85 19.50 7.11 1.60
CA LYS A 85 18.70 7.68 2.69
C LYS A 85 18.89 6.97 4.02
N SER A 86 18.86 5.64 4.02
CA SER A 86 18.87 4.84 5.27
C SER A 86 20.22 4.75 5.94
N LYS A 87 21.31 5.02 5.19
CA LYS A 87 22.71 4.81 5.62
C LYS A 87 23.02 3.40 6.13
N LYS A 88 22.17 2.42 5.76
CA LYS A 88 22.32 0.98 6.08
C LYS A 88 22.49 0.20 4.79
N ILE A 89 23.06 -1.00 4.88
CA ILE A 89 23.16 -1.93 3.75
C ILE A 89 21.78 -2.15 3.15
N LEU A 90 21.70 -2.20 1.81
CA LEU A 90 20.44 -2.38 1.10
C LEU A 90 19.81 -3.72 1.45
N SER A 91 18.53 -3.69 1.80
CA SER A 91 17.77 -4.92 2.03
C SER A 91 17.60 -5.73 0.73
N PRO A 92 17.46 -7.06 0.80
CA PRO A 92 17.16 -7.90 -0.37
C PRO A 92 15.98 -7.38 -1.19
N LYS A 93 14.93 -6.88 -0.52
CA LYS A 93 13.78 -6.26 -1.18
C LYS A 93 14.16 -5.01 -1.97
N THR A 94 15.01 -4.15 -1.42
CA THR A 94 15.48 -2.94 -2.11
C THR A 94 16.29 -3.29 -3.34
N VAL A 95 17.20 -4.27 -3.25
CA VAL A 95 17.97 -4.78 -4.39
C VAL A 95 17.03 -5.30 -5.50
N ARG A 96 16.01 -6.08 -5.13
CA ARG A 96 14.99 -6.57 -6.08
C ARG A 96 14.22 -5.43 -6.74
N ASN A 97 13.85 -4.39 -6.01
CA ASN A 97 13.14 -3.23 -6.55
C ASN A 97 14.00 -2.43 -7.54
N ILE A 98 15.29 -2.23 -7.24
CA ILE A 98 16.24 -1.57 -8.15
C ILE A 98 16.38 -2.40 -9.43
N PHE A 99 16.57 -3.69 -9.31
CA PHE A 99 16.70 -4.61 -10.43
C PHE A 99 15.41 -4.67 -11.27
N SER A 100 14.24 -4.61 -10.63
CA SER A 100 12.94 -4.57 -11.31
C SER A 100 12.77 -3.31 -12.16
N THR A 101 13.29 -2.16 -11.71
CA THR A 101 13.32 -0.93 -12.52
C THR A 101 14.12 -1.14 -13.82
N LEU A 102 15.32 -1.69 -13.71
CA LEU A 102 16.16 -1.98 -14.87
C LEU A 102 15.50 -2.99 -15.80
N SER A 103 14.98 -4.08 -15.27
CA SER A 103 14.28 -5.11 -16.05
C SER A 103 13.05 -4.55 -16.77
N CYS A 104 12.30 -3.66 -16.15
CA CYS A 104 11.16 -2.99 -16.78
C CYS A 104 11.60 -2.13 -17.96
N ALA A 105 12.64 -1.32 -17.80
CA ALA A 105 13.18 -0.50 -18.87
C ALA A 105 13.72 -1.34 -20.04
N LEU A 106 14.44 -2.43 -19.74
CA LEU A 106 14.98 -3.31 -20.77
C LEU A 106 13.91 -4.18 -21.46
N ASN A 107 12.80 -4.50 -20.80
CA ASN A 107 11.63 -5.09 -21.46
C ASN A 107 11.01 -4.13 -22.48
N ASP A 108 11.01 -2.84 -22.17
CA ASP A 108 10.54 -1.82 -23.13
C ASP A 108 11.52 -1.65 -24.29
N ALA A 109 12.82 -1.77 -24.04
CA ALA A 109 13.83 -1.81 -25.12
C ALA A 109 13.60 -2.98 -26.06
N VAL A 110 13.18 -4.13 -25.55
CA VAL A 110 12.81 -5.29 -26.39
C VAL A 110 11.53 -5.02 -27.18
N ARG A 111 10.50 -4.44 -26.54
CA ARG A 111 9.24 -4.07 -27.24
C ARG A 111 9.44 -3.02 -28.33
N SER A 112 10.41 -2.14 -28.16
CA SER A 112 10.80 -1.11 -29.12
C SER A 112 11.90 -1.59 -30.08
N GLU A 113 12.16 -2.88 -30.13
CA GLU A 113 13.14 -3.54 -31.05
C GLU A 113 14.59 -3.06 -30.90
N ILE A 114 14.90 -2.28 -29.86
CA ILE A 114 16.27 -1.84 -29.53
C ILE A 114 17.12 -3.04 -29.09
N LEU A 115 16.52 -4.01 -28.39
CA LEU A 115 17.13 -5.24 -27.95
C LEU A 115 16.35 -6.46 -28.44
N VAL A 116 17.06 -7.52 -28.84
CA VAL A 116 16.45 -8.80 -29.20
C VAL A 116 15.86 -9.52 -27.97
N ARG A 117 16.54 -9.44 -26.84
CA ARG A 117 16.13 -10.10 -25.59
C ARG A 117 16.53 -9.26 -24.37
N ASN A 118 15.77 -9.40 -23.31
CA ASN A 118 16.11 -8.75 -22.04
C ASN A 118 17.23 -9.51 -21.33
N PRO A 119 18.42 -8.91 -21.13
CA PRO A 119 19.54 -9.57 -20.45
C PRO A 119 19.29 -9.79 -18.94
N CYS A 120 18.25 -9.20 -18.35
CA CYS A 120 17.82 -9.47 -16.97
C CYS A 120 17.18 -10.85 -16.79
N THR A 121 16.76 -11.50 -17.87
CA THR A 121 16.08 -12.80 -17.80
C THR A 121 17.03 -13.86 -17.23
N GLY A 122 16.56 -14.64 -16.25
CA GLY A 122 17.33 -15.71 -15.62
C GLY A 122 18.38 -15.26 -14.60
N ILE A 123 18.42 -13.98 -14.24
CA ILE A 123 19.31 -13.52 -13.16
C ILE A 123 18.69 -13.86 -11.79
N SER A 124 19.45 -14.60 -10.98
CA SER A 124 19.07 -14.91 -9.60
C SER A 124 19.19 -13.67 -8.72
N LEU A 125 18.12 -13.35 -8.01
CA LEU A 125 18.05 -12.24 -7.07
C LEU A 125 18.11 -12.76 -5.62
N PRO A 126 18.62 -11.96 -4.65
CA PRO A 126 18.69 -12.38 -3.26
C PRO A 126 17.30 -12.79 -2.75
N LYS A 127 17.23 -13.88 -1.98
CA LYS A 127 15.99 -14.32 -1.35
C LYS A 127 15.45 -13.20 -0.46
N TRP A 128 14.19 -12.97 -0.55
CA TRP A 128 13.47 -12.06 0.33
C TRP A 128 12.18 -12.73 0.77
N GLU A 129 12.10 -12.96 2.05
CA GLU A 129 10.88 -13.41 2.69
C GLU A 129 10.21 -12.21 3.33
N ARG A 130 8.90 -12.14 3.19
CA ARG A 130 8.12 -11.08 3.84
C ARG A 130 8.24 -11.30 5.34
N PRO A 131 8.75 -10.35 6.14
CA PRO A 131 8.76 -10.51 7.58
C PRO A 131 7.34 -10.73 8.08
N GLU A 132 7.13 -11.75 8.89
CA GLU A 132 5.91 -11.89 9.65
C GLU A 132 5.79 -10.66 10.56
N LEU A 133 4.74 -9.89 10.36
CA LEU A 133 4.45 -8.74 11.19
C LEU A 133 3.37 -9.17 12.18
N ARG A 134 3.67 -8.97 13.45
CA ARG A 134 2.62 -9.08 14.47
C ARG A 134 1.59 -7.99 14.19
N THR A 135 0.44 -8.42 13.71
CA THR A 135 -0.72 -7.56 13.51
C THR A 135 -1.38 -7.35 14.87
N TRP A 136 -1.78 -6.13 15.18
CA TRP A 136 -2.57 -5.86 16.38
C TRP A 136 -3.89 -6.63 16.33
N ASP A 137 -4.30 -7.17 17.46
CA ASP A 137 -5.63 -7.73 17.66
C ASP A 137 -6.63 -6.67 18.14
N GLY A 138 -7.85 -7.10 18.48
CA GLY A 138 -8.90 -6.19 18.92
C GLY A 138 -8.58 -5.48 20.24
N GLU A 139 -7.85 -6.14 21.14
CA GLU A 139 -7.47 -5.56 22.45
C GLU A 139 -6.39 -4.48 22.27
N ASP A 140 -5.39 -4.74 21.44
CA ASP A 140 -4.36 -3.76 21.08
C ASP A 140 -5.00 -2.51 20.44
N VAL A 141 -5.96 -2.71 19.51
CA VAL A 141 -6.69 -1.61 18.85
C VAL A 141 -7.53 -0.82 19.86
N ALA A 142 -8.27 -1.51 20.71
CA ALA A 142 -9.09 -0.85 21.75
C ALA A 142 -8.22 -0.03 22.70
N LYS A 143 -7.10 -0.60 23.16
CA LYS A 143 -6.13 0.08 24.04
C LYS A 143 -5.54 1.33 23.36
N PHE A 144 -5.19 1.27 22.10
CA PHE A 144 -4.67 2.43 21.36
C PHE A 144 -5.72 3.53 21.23
N ILE A 145 -6.96 3.18 20.85
CA ILE A 145 -8.06 4.14 20.70
C ILE A 145 -8.36 4.80 22.03
N HIS A 146 -8.51 4.00 23.09
CA HIS A 146 -8.73 4.54 24.44
C HIS A 146 -7.61 5.49 24.87
N TYR A 147 -6.35 5.12 24.65
CA TYR A 147 -5.21 5.98 24.97
C TYR A 147 -5.27 7.30 24.21
N THR A 148 -5.48 7.27 22.91
CA THR A 148 -5.51 8.48 22.08
C THR A 148 -6.68 9.41 22.42
N GLU A 149 -7.81 8.86 22.84
CA GLU A 149 -8.97 9.63 23.31
C GLU A 149 -8.73 10.21 24.70
N SER A 150 -8.09 9.47 25.61
CA SER A 150 -7.82 9.93 26.98
C SER A 150 -6.87 11.14 27.04
N ILE A 151 -5.96 11.26 26.07
CA ILE A 151 -5.04 12.40 25.96
C ILE A 151 -5.53 13.48 24.99
N ASP A 152 -6.76 13.37 24.49
CA ASP A 152 -7.36 14.26 23.49
C ASP A 152 -6.48 14.46 22.23
N GLU A 153 -5.93 13.35 21.71
CA GLU A 153 -5.05 13.37 20.55
C GLU A 153 -5.73 13.99 19.33
N TRP A 154 -5.03 14.94 18.67
CA TRP A 154 -5.57 15.67 17.52
C TRP A 154 -6.02 14.76 16.38
N PHE A 155 -5.28 13.69 16.11
CA PHE A 155 -5.56 12.75 15.01
C PHE A 155 -6.37 11.51 15.44
N ALA A 156 -6.98 11.48 16.64
CA ALA A 156 -7.71 10.31 17.13
C ALA A 156 -8.75 9.79 16.14
N GLY A 157 -9.56 10.68 15.53
CA GLY A 157 -10.55 10.30 14.50
C GLY A 157 -9.92 9.68 13.25
N LEU A 158 -8.76 10.16 12.81
CA LEU A 158 -8.03 9.57 11.69
C LEU A 158 -7.46 8.19 12.04
N TYR A 159 -7.02 7.99 13.28
CA TYR A 159 -6.53 6.68 13.72
C TYR A 159 -7.68 5.67 13.87
N ARG A 160 -8.87 6.09 14.29
CA ARG A 160 -10.07 5.23 14.24
C ARG A 160 -10.38 4.80 12.81
N LEU A 161 -10.36 5.71 11.83
CA LEU A 161 -10.53 5.38 10.42
C LEU A 161 -9.47 4.39 9.91
N ALA A 162 -8.23 4.49 10.38
CA ALA A 162 -7.18 3.56 9.99
C ALA A 162 -7.33 2.17 10.62
N LEU A 163 -7.68 2.11 11.91
CA LEU A 163 -7.66 0.88 12.71
C LEU A 163 -8.97 0.09 12.61
N ILE A 164 -10.11 0.77 12.51
CA ILE A 164 -11.43 0.15 12.42
C ILE A 164 -11.83 -0.06 10.95
N HIS A 165 -11.69 0.98 10.12
CA HIS A 165 -12.14 0.97 8.73
C HIS A 165 -11.03 0.68 7.71
N GLY A 166 -9.78 0.58 8.15
CA GLY A 166 -8.66 0.17 7.32
C GLY A 166 -8.30 1.15 6.21
N LEU A 167 -8.52 2.46 6.38
CA LEU A 167 -8.13 3.45 5.39
C LEU A 167 -6.62 3.48 5.20
N ARG A 168 -6.20 3.68 3.94
CA ARG A 168 -4.78 3.84 3.62
C ARG A 168 -4.27 5.20 4.10
N ARG A 169 -2.99 5.28 4.46
CA ARG A 169 -2.35 6.54 4.88
C ARG A 169 -2.67 7.72 3.97
N GLY A 170 -2.59 7.51 2.66
CA GLY A 170 -2.86 8.58 1.70
C GLY A 170 -4.34 8.92 1.57
N GLU A 171 -5.24 7.99 1.83
CA GLU A 171 -6.69 8.22 1.93
C GLU A 171 -6.98 9.08 3.16
N LEU A 172 -6.38 8.76 4.32
CA LEU A 172 -6.49 9.57 5.55
C LEU A 172 -6.00 11.01 5.35
N ALA A 173 -4.83 11.16 4.72
CA ALA A 173 -4.24 12.48 4.48
C ALA A 173 -4.96 13.29 3.39
N GLY A 174 -5.74 12.64 2.54
CA GLY A 174 -6.48 13.25 1.45
C GLY A 174 -7.98 13.38 1.70
N LEU A 175 -8.51 12.89 2.83
CA LEU A 175 -9.92 12.94 3.18
C LEU A 175 -10.36 14.38 3.43
N ARG A 176 -11.47 14.79 2.82
CA ARG A 176 -12.05 16.12 2.97
C ARG A 176 -13.29 16.07 3.85
N TRP A 177 -13.64 17.20 4.46
CA TRP A 177 -14.90 17.33 5.19
C TRP A 177 -16.11 17.16 4.26
N SER A 178 -16.01 17.62 3.02
CA SER A 178 -17.03 17.40 1.98
C SER A 178 -17.22 15.92 1.60
N ASP A 179 -16.29 15.05 1.95
CA ASP A 179 -16.38 13.59 1.73
C ASP A 179 -17.06 12.86 2.92
N VAL A 180 -17.33 13.55 4.05
CA VAL A 180 -17.93 12.98 5.26
C VAL A 180 -19.41 13.38 5.31
N ASN A 181 -20.29 12.39 5.33
CA ASN A 181 -21.71 12.60 5.55
C ASN A 181 -22.07 12.20 6.98
N PHE A 182 -22.34 13.21 7.82
CA PHE A 182 -22.67 13.01 9.24
C PHE A 182 -24.09 12.48 9.45
N GLU A 183 -25.02 12.72 8.53
CA GLU A 183 -26.42 12.26 8.63
C GLU A 183 -26.53 10.75 8.36
N THR A 184 -25.83 10.28 7.31
CA THR A 184 -25.84 8.86 6.91
C THR A 184 -24.72 8.04 7.53
N ALA A 185 -23.86 8.66 8.34
CA ALA A 185 -22.64 8.06 8.91
C ALA A 185 -21.80 7.35 7.84
N THR A 186 -21.52 8.04 6.74
CA THR A 186 -20.72 7.49 5.63
C THR A 186 -19.56 8.41 5.25
N ILE A 187 -18.51 7.81 4.69
CA ILE A 187 -17.43 8.55 4.05
C ILE A 187 -17.21 8.07 2.63
N THR A 188 -16.94 9.01 1.72
CA THR A 188 -16.61 8.73 0.33
C THR A 188 -15.11 8.94 0.11
N ILE A 189 -14.41 7.91 -0.34
CA ILE A 189 -12.96 7.93 -0.55
C ILE A 189 -12.70 8.17 -2.03
N GLU A 190 -12.35 9.40 -2.38
CA GLU A 190 -12.09 9.84 -3.77
C GLU A 190 -10.68 10.37 -3.99
N LYS A 191 -10.00 10.78 -2.93
CA LYS A 191 -8.69 11.40 -3.02
C LYS A 191 -7.65 10.62 -2.23
N ASN A 192 -6.43 10.67 -2.73
CA ASN A 192 -5.28 10.06 -2.09
C ASN A 192 -4.14 11.08 -2.12
N ARG A 193 -3.66 11.49 -0.95
CA ARG A 193 -2.55 12.42 -0.83
C ARG A 193 -1.26 11.66 -0.56
N VAL A 194 -0.32 11.78 -1.47
CA VAL A 194 0.95 11.05 -1.44
C VAL A 194 2.13 11.99 -1.54
N LEU A 195 3.29 11.51 -1.13
CA LEU A 195 4.55 12.20 -1.31
C LEU A 195 5.20 11.76 -2.62
N VAL A 196 5.68 12.73 -3.37
CA VAL A 196 6.52 12.55 -4.56
C VAL A 196 7.78 13.38 -4.33
N GLY A 197 8.86 12.73 -3.93
CA GLY A 197 10.03 13.46 -3.42
C GLY A 197 9.71 14.19 -2.11
N SER A 198 9.83 15.52 -2.12
CA SER A 198 9.42 16.43 -1.05
C SER A 198 7.99 16.93 -1.19
N ASP A 199 7.38 16.76 -2.36
CA ASP A 199 6.12 17.41 -2.69
C ASP A 199 4.91 16.54 -2.30
N GLN A 200 3.86 17.20 -1.85
CA GLN A 200 2.59 16.56 -1.55
C GLN A 200 1.67 16.67 -2.77
N VAL A 201 1.33 15.53 -3.36
CA VAL A 201 0.47 15.45 -4.54
C VAL A 201 -0.86 14.79 -4.16
N THR A 202 -1.97 15.47 -4.47
CA THR A 202 -3.31 14.89 -4.36
C THR A 202 -3.67 14.26 -5.70
N GLN A 203 -4.06 13.00 -5.70
CA GLN A 203 -4.42 12.24 -6.90
C GLN A 203 -5.61 11.33 -6.64
N SER A 204 -6.27 10.89 -7.72
CA SER A 204 -7.30 9.86 -7.64
C SER A 204 -6.69 8.52 -7.19
N PRO A 205 -7.45 7.61 -6.56
CA PRO A 205 -7.02 6.26 -6.27
C PRO A 205 -6.47 5.55 -7.51
N LYS A 206 -5.61 4.53 -7.30
CA LYS A 206 -4.96 3.79 -8.40
C LYS A 206 -5.92 2.98 -9.26
N THR A 207 -7.07 2.60 -8.70
CA THR A 207 -8.05 1.71 -9.34
C THR A 207 -9.46 2.25 -9.11
N SER A 208 -10.41 1.89 -9.96
CA SER A 208 -11.83 2.20 -9.78
C SER A 208 -12.36 1.69 -8.43
N SER A 209 -11.91 0.52 -7.98
CA SER A 209 -12.22 -0.03 -6.65
C SER A 209 -11.67 0.78 -5.48
N GLY A 210 -10.74 1.71 -5.75
CA GLY A 210 -10.26 2.67 -4.74
C GLY A 210 -11.26 3.79 -4.44
N ARG A 211 -12.17 4.10 -5.38
CA ARG A 211 -13.31 4.99 -5.13
C ARG A 211 -14.44 4.18 -4.51
N ARG A 212 -14.83 4.56 -3.32
CA ARG A 212 -15.86 3.84 -2.58
C ARG A 212 -16.47 4.71 -1.50
N THR A 213 -17.72 4.43 -1.18
CA THR A 213 -18.41 4.97 0.00
C THR A 213 -18.54 3.84 1.02
N ILE A 214 -18.15 4.09 2.26
CA ILE A 214 -18.22 3.13 3.35
C ILE A 214 -19.00 3.71 4.52
N ALA A 215 -19.74 2.88 5.22
CA ALA A 215 -20.34 3.22 6.50
C ALA A 215 -19.26 3.29 7.58
N ILE A 216 -19.41 4.19 8.53
CA ILE A 216 -18.55 4.32 9.70
C ILE A 216 -19.36 4.17 10.99
N ASP A 217 -18.72 3.68 12.04
CA ASP A 217 -19.33 3.51 13.36
C ASP A 217 -19.55 4.87 14.06
N SER A 218 -20.48 4.89 15.01
CA SER A 218 -20.85 6.10 15.77
C SER A 218 -19.67 6.73 16.50
N GLY A 219 -18.81 5.91 17.13
CA GLY A 219 -17.62 6.41 17.84
C GLY A 219 -16.61 7.08 16.90
N THR A 220 -16.46 6.57 15.68
CA THR A 220 -15.64 7.22 14.65
C THR A 220 -16.28 8.53 14.17
N LEU A 221 -17.60 8.53 13.97
CA LEU A 221 -18.34 9.73 13.61
C LEU A 221 -18.20 10.84 14.67
N ASP A 222 -18.35 10.48 15.95
CA ASP A 222 -18.18 11.40 17.08
C ASP A 222 -16.76 11.96 17.18
N ALA A 223 -15.74 11.13 16.96
CA ALA A 223 -14.35 11.57 16.96
C ALA A 223 -14.06 12.54 15.79
N LEU A 224 -14.66 12.32 14.63
CA LEU A 224 -14.56 13.24 13.49
C LEU A 224 -15.29 14.56 13.76
N ASN A 225 -16.47 14.50 14.38
CA ASN A 225 -17.23 15.70 14.76
C ASN A 225 -16.45 16.56 15.76
N ARG A 226 -15.87 15.95 16.79
CA ARG A 226 -14.98 16.65 17.72
C ARG A 226 -13.81 17.33 17.02
N LEU A 227 -13.16 16.64 16.09
CA LEU A 227 -12.05 17.18 15.31
C LEU A 227 -12.50 18.37 14.45
N GLN A 228 -13.64 18.27 13.77
CA GLN A 228 -14.18 19.35 12.94
C GLN A 228 -14.46 20.61 13.78
N ASN A 229 -15.11 20.44 14.93
CA ASN A 229 -15.42 21.55 15.84
C ASN A 229 -14.13 22.21 16.36
N ARG A 230 -13.10 21.43 16.69
CA ARG A 230 -11.78 21.97 17.09
C ARG A 230 -11.10 22.75 15.98
N GLN A 231 -11.15 22.24 14.74
CA GLN A 231 -10.59 22.95 13.58
C GLN A 231 -11.33 24.24 13.28
N LEU A 232 -12.67 24.22 13.42
CA LEU A 232 -13.50 25.40 13.24
C LEU A 232 -13.22 26.48 14.30
N ALA A 233 -13.16 26.10 15.56
CA ALA A 233 -12.83 27.01 16.67
C ALA A 233 -11.46 27.67 16.46
N LEU A 234 -10.47 26.87 16.09
CA LEU A 234 -9.11 27.36 15.83
C LEU A 234 -9.02 28.28 14.61
N ALA A 235 -9.75 27.95 13.55
CA ALA A 235 -9.83 28.80 12.35
C ALA A 235 -10.43 30.18 12.66
N MET A 236 -11.48 30.22 13.52
CA MET A 236 -12.08 31.46 14.02
C MET A 236 -11.10 32.26 14.89
N GLU A 237 -10.40 31.61 15.80
CA GLU A 237 -9.41 32.25 16.69
C GLU A 237 -8.25 32.87 15.90
N LEU A 238 -7.76 32.16 14.88
CA LEU A 238 -6.63 32.60 14.05
C LEU A 238 -7.03 33.52 12.90
N GLY A 239 -8.34 33.72 12.66
CA GLY A 239 -8.84 34.53 11.54
C GLY A 239 -8.48 33.95 10.16
N VAL A 240 -8.33 32.62 10.04
CA VAL A 240 -7.97 31.94 8.80
C VAL A 240 -9.13 31.09 8.27
N PRO A 241 -9.23 30.88 6.95
CA PRO A 241 -10.28 30.04 6.40
C PRO A 241 -10.10 28.56 6.84
N LEU A 242 -11.22 27.89 7.10
CA LEU A 242 -11.20 26.44 7.32
C LEU A 242 -10.86 25.72 6.00
N PHE A 243 -9.83 24.89 6.04
CA PHE A 243 -9.50 24.02 4.89
C PHE A 243 -10.49 22.86 4.81
N ASP A 244 -10.93 22.50 3.61
CA ASP A 244 -11.73 21.30 3.36
C ASP A 244 -10.85 20.04 3.41
N LEU A 245 -10.18 19.81 4.55
CA LEU A 245 -9.35 18.65 4.84
C LEU A 245 -9.53 18.21 6.28
N VAL A 246 -9.81 16.92 6.48
CA VAL A 246 -9.87 16.29 7.82
C VAL A 246 -8.48 16.26 8.45
N GLY A 247 -7.47 15.89 7.67
CA GLY A 247 -6.08 15.81 8.11
C GLY A 247 -5.36 17.15 8.06
N THR A 248 -5.67 18.08 8.98
CA THR A 248 -4.90 19.33 9.18
C THR A 248 -4.15 19.31 10.50
N ARG A 249 -3.14 20.14 10.60
CA ARG A 249 -2.41 20.45 11.85
C ARG A 249 -3.18 21.51 12.64
N ALA A 250 -2.78 21.74 13.89
CA ALA A 250 -3.34 22.80 14.71
C ALA A 250 -3.12 24.22 14.13
N ASP A 251 -2.14 24.41 13.23
CA ASP A 251 -1.95 25.67 12.49
C ASP A 251 -2.83 25.78 11.21
N GLY A 252 -3.82 24.88 11.03
CA GLY A 252 -4.71 24.82 9.89
C GLY A 252 -4.08 24.24 8.61
N ARG A 253 -2.76 24.05 8.56
CA ARG A 253 -2.08 23.53 7.36
C ARG A 253 -2.32 22.04 7.20
N PRO A 254 -2.38 21.54 5.95
CA PRO A 254 -2.50 20.11 5.70
C PRO A 254 -1.40 19.29 6.38
N VAL A 255 -1.79 18.18 7.00
CA VAL A 255 -0.82 17.28 7.63
C VAL A 255 0.05 16.60 6.58
N HIS A 256 1.34 16.53 6.84
CA HIS A 256 2.24 15.73 6.04
C HIS A 256 1.97 14.23 6.31
N PRO A 257 1.77 13.38 5.28
CA PRO A 257 1.43 11.97 5.50
C PRO A 257 2.39 11.21 6.42
N ASP A 258 3.69 11.54 6.40
CA ASP A 258 4.66 10.88 7.28
C ASP A 258 4.51 11.32 8.75
N ARG A 259 4.01 12.52 9.02
CA ARG A 259 3.72 12.95 10.41
C ARG A 259 2.65 12.10 11.07
N LEU A 260 1.63 11.66 10.31
CA LEU A 260 0.65 10.69 10.82
C LEU A 260 1.33 9.38 11.24
N LEU A 261 2.32 8.91 10.46
CA LEU A 261 3.07 7.70 10.79
C LEU A 261 3.95 7.87 12.02
N ASP A 262 4.68 8.98 12.09
CA ASP A 262 5.63 9.22 13.17
C ASP A 262 4.87 9.41 14.49
N ARG A 263 3.76 10.17 14.46
CA ARG A 263 2.91 10.33 15.65
C ARG A 263 2.22 9.02 16.07
N PHE A 264 1.75 8.22 15.11
CA PHE A 264 1.22 6.88 15.38
C PHE A 264 2.24 5.99 16.10
N ARG A 265 3.52 6.02 15.67
CA ARG A 265 4.58 5.25 16.31
C ARG A 265 4.87 5.71 17.72
N SER A 266 4.92 7.04 17.94
CA SER A 266 5.10 7.63 19.27
C SER A 266 3.97 7.20 20.22
N LEU A 267 2.71 7.41 19.80
CA LEU A 267 1.51 7.03 20.55
C LEU A 267 1.46 5.54 20.87
N SER A 268 1.85 4.69 19.90
CA SER A 268 1.90 3.24 20.11
C SER A 268 2.90 2.85 21.19
N ALA A 269 4.06 3.51 21.22
CA ALA A 269 5.08 3.30 22.25
C ALA A 269 4.65 3.84 23.61
N GLU A 270 4.05 5.04 23.64
CA GLU A 270 3.50 5.69 24.84
C GLU A 270 2.39 4.83 25.48
N ALA A 271 1.54 4.20 24.66
CA ALA A 271 0.50 3.27 25.11
C ALA A 271 1.04 1.87 25.51
N GLY A 272 2.35 1.64 25.42
CA GLY A 272 2.96 0.33 25.72
C GLY A 272 2.51 -0.79 24.80
N LEU A 273 2.25 -0.49 23.50
CA LEU A 273 1.77 -1.43 22.51
C LEU A 273 2.90 -2.04 21.68
N PRO A 274 2.73 -3.25 21.15
CA PRO A 274 3.69 -3.85 20.24
C PRO A 274 3.95 -2.97 19.03
N LYS A 275 5.21 -2.93 18.59
CA LYS A 275 5.60 -2.15 17.42
C LYS A 275 4.88 -2.63 16.15
N THR A 276 4.09 -1.76 15.55
CA THR A 276 3.39 -1.99 14.29
C THR A 276 3.49 -0.78 13.37
N ARG A 277 3.10 -0.93 12.12
CA ARG A 277 3.04 0.17 11.16
C ARG A 277 1.59 0.54 10.89
N LEU A 278 1.30 1.82 10.67
CA LEU A 278 -0.06 2.27 10.33
C LEU A 278 -0.62 1.54 9.08
N HIS A 279 0.24 1.08 8.17
CA HIS A 279 -0.23 0.28 7.03
C HIS A 279 -0.69 -1.13 7.44
N ASP A 280 -0.11 -1.67 8.51
CA ASP A 280 -0.49 -2.99 9.04
C ASP A 280 -1.80 -2.91 9.83
N ALA A 281 -2.22 -1.71 10.28
CA ALA A 281 -3.55 -1.44 10.83
C ALA A 281 -4.69 -1.88 9.89
N ARG A 282 -4.51 -1.69 8.59
CA ARG A 282 -5.46 -2.16 7.58
C ARG A 282 -5.54 -3.69 7.50
N HIS A 283 -4.43 -4.39 7.72
CA HIS A 283 -4.44 -5.86 7.84
C HIS A 283 -5.17 -6.29 9.11
N ALA A 284 -4.96 -5.57 10.23
CA ALA A 284 -5.71 -5.79 11.47
C ALA A 284 -7.22 -5.62 11.26
N ALA A 285 -7.64 -4.50 10.67
CA ALA A 285 -9.04 -4.23 10.36
C ALA A 285 -9.65 -5.33 9.47
N ALA A 286 -8.95 -5.74 8.41
CA ALA A 286 -9.41 -6.84 7.55
C ALA A 286 -9.59 -8.16 8.31
N THR A 287 -8.60 -8.52 9.14
CA THR A 287 -8.63 -9.74 9.96
C THR A 287 -9.79 -9.70 10.96
N MET A 288 -10.00 -8.56 11.64
CA MET A 288 -11.11 -8.40 12.58
C MET A 288 -12.46 -8.50 11.89
N MET A 289 -12.69 -7.83 10.76
CA MET A 289 -13.93 -7.91 10.01
C MET A 289 -14.22 -9.36 9.59
N LEU A 290 -13.23 -10.08 9.09
CA LEU A 290 -13.39 -11.49 8.68
C LEU A 290 -13.64 -12.41 9.87
N SER A 291 -12.97 -12.20 11.01
CA SER A 291 -13.19 -12.99 12.23
C SER A 291 -14.56 -12.77 12.87
N MET A 292 -15.17 -11.60 12.61
CA MET A 292 -16.57 -11.29 12.99
C MET A 292 -17.61 -11.86 12.00
N GLY A 293 -17.18 -12.66 11.01
CA GLY A 293 -18.07 -13.30 10.03
C GLY A 293 -18.47 -12.43 8.85
N SER A 294 -17.85 -11.26 8.67
CA SER A 294 -18.16 -10.42 7.48
C SER A 294 -17.78 -11.15 6.20
N PRO A 295 -18.67 -11.20 5.18
CA PRO A 295 -18.36 -11.86 3.91
C PRO A 295 -17.12 -11.25 3.23
N LEU A 296 -16.30 -12.11 2.62
CA LEU A 296 -15.03 -11.71 1.99
C LEU A 296 -15.19 -10.55 0.97
N HIS A 297 -16.24 -10.60 0.16
CA HIS A 297 -16.53 -9.58 -0.85
C HIS A 297 -16.90 -8.22 -0.23
N VAL A 298 -17.61 -8.22 0.92
CA VAL A 298 -17.95 -7.01 1.67
C VAL A 298 -16.69 -6.37 2.24
N VAL A 299 -15.82 -7.17 2.88
CA VAL A 299 -14.53 -6.71 3.41
C VAL A 299 -13.64 -6.18 2.28
N SER A 300 -13.57 -6.89 1.15
CA SER A 300 -12.80 -6.47 -0.03
C SER A 300 -13.29 -5.12 -0.59
N ALA A 301 -14.61 -4.94 -0.70
CA ALA A 301 -15.24 -3.70 -1.15
C ALA A 301 -15.01 -2.56 -0.15
N HIS A 302 -15.23 -2.79 1.15
CA HIS A 302 -15.01 -1.82 2.22
C HIS A 302 -13.58 -1.29 2.22
N LEU A 303 -12.63 -2.20 2.10
CA LEU A 303 -11.21 -1.84 2.04
C LEU A 303 -10.78 -1.29 0.67
N GLY A 304 -11.52 -1.50 -0.41
CA GLY A 304 -11.15 -1.11 -1.78
C GLY A 304 -9.91 -1.87 -2.26
N HIS A 305 -9.94 -3.20 -2.17
CA HIS A 305 -8.93 -4.05 -2.77
C HIS A 305 -9.21 -4.22 -4.27
N SER A 306 -8.20 -4.02 -5.09
CA SER A 306 -8.33 -4.15 -6.56
C SER A 306 -8.52 -5.60 -7.02
N LYS A 307 -8.16 -6.56 -6.17
CA LYS A 307 -8.31 -8.01 -6.41
C LYS A 307 -8.77 -8.68 -5.12
N PRO A 308 -9.79 -9.54 -5.16
CA PRO A 308 -10.23 -10.31 -3.99
C PRO A 308 -9.13 -11.20 -3.40
N SER A 309 -8.15 -11.64 -4.22
CA SER A 309 -7.01 -12.43 -3.75
C SER A 309 -6.20 -11.74 -2.64
N ILE A 310 -6.16 -10.40 -2.63
CA ILE A 310 -5.47 -9.65 -1.55
C ILE A 310 -6.17 -9.88 -0.20
N THR A 311 -7.50 -9.91 -0.20
CA THR A 311 -8.29 -10.19 1.01
C THR A 311 -8.19 -11.67 1.38
N LEU A 312 -8.14 -12.56 0.38
CA LEU A 312 -7.97 -14.00 0.57
C LEU A 312 -6.63 -14.34 1.23
N ASP A 313 -5.53 -13.69 0.81
CA ASP A 313 -4.21 -13.86 1.43
C ASP A 313 -4.23 -13.47 2.93
N ILE A 314 -5.00 -12.45 3.30
CA ILE A 314 -5.20 -12.06 4.70
C ILE A 314 -6.04 -13.12 5.44
N TYR A 315 -7.08 -13.62 4.78
CA TYR A 315 -7.98 -14.65 5.34
C TYR A 315 -7.26 -15.97 5.62
N ALA A 316 -6.29 -16.36 4.78
CA ALA A 316 -5.52 -17.59 4.98
C ALA A 316 -4.80 -17.64 6.34
N HIS A 317 -4.43 -16.47 6.89
CA HIS A 317 -3.84 -16.35 8.23
C HIS A 317 -4.88 -16.39 9.37
N ALA A 318 -6.16 -16.10 9.08
CA ALA A 318 -7.27 -16.16 10.05
C ALA A 318 -7.99 -17.53 10.08
N LEU A 319 -7.78 -18.37 9.07
CA LEU A 319 -8.45 -19.65 8.84
C LEU A 319 -8.46 -20.62 10.04
N PRO A 320 -7.38 -20.85 10.80
CA PRO A 320 -7.41 -21.88 11.86
C PRO A 320 -8.47 -21.63 12.94
N LYS A 321 -8.75 -20.36 13.27
CA LYS A 321 -9.82 -20.00 14.22
C LYS A 321 -11.22 -20.10 13.59
N ALA A 322 -11.36 -19.71 12.32
CA ALA A 322 -12.63 -19.76 11.60
C ALA A 322 -13.07 -21.20 11.32
N ASP A 323 -12.15 -22.10 11.01
CA ASP A 323 -12.43 -23.51 10.75
C ASP A 323 -13.05 -24.18 11.99
N ARG A 324 -12.46 -23.96 13.18
CA ARG A 324 -12.99 -24.49 14.43
C ARG A 324 -14.39 -23.97 14.74
N LEU A 325 -14.60 -22.65 14.62
CA LEU A 325 -15.92 -22.04 14.85
C LEU A 325 -16.98 -22.58 13.87
N THR A 326 -16.59 -22.79 12.61
CA THR A 326 -17.48 -23.35 11.59
C THR A 326 -17.86 -24.81 11.91
N ALA A 327 -16.90 -25.63 12.31
CA ALA A 327 -17.13 -27.00 12.69
C ALA A 327 -18.06 -27.07 13.90
N ASP A 328 -17.78 -26.29 14.95
CA ASP A 328 -18.60 -26.25 16.16
C ASP A 328 -20.04 -25.77 15.89
N ALA A 329 -20.19 -24.72 15.07
CA ALA A 329 -21.50 -24.19 14.68
C ALA A 329 -22.30 -25.19 13.84
N LEU A 330 -21.67 -25.86 12.88
CA LEU A 330 -22.32 -26.89 12.06
C LEU A 330 -22.73 -28.10 12.92
N GLY A 331 -21.86 -28.59 13.79
CA GLY A 331 -22.15 -29.66 14.73
C GLY A 331 -23.35 -29.31 15.59
N SER A 332 -23.37 -28.17 16.25
CA SER A 332 -24.48 -27.71 17.09
C SER A 332 -25.80 -27.58 16.32
N ALA A 333 -25.75 -27.07 15.07
CA ALA A 333 -26.97 -27.01 14.25
C ALA A 333 -27.52 -28.39 13.87
N ILE A 334 -26.67 -29.35 13.54
CA ILE A 334 -27.10 -30.71 13.24
C ILE A 334 -27.66 -31.38 14.48
N ASP A 335 -27.01 -31.26 15.65
CA ASP A 335 -27.49 -31.85 16.93
C ASP A 335 -28.87 -31.29 17.31
N ALA A 336 -29.10 -30.00 17.09
CA ALA A 336 -30.42 -29.39 17.31
C ALA A 336 -31.51 -29.98 16.40
N LEU A 337 -31.18 -30.22 15.11
CA LEU A 337 -32.12 -30.88 14.17
C LEU A 337 -32.40 -32.34 14.55
N ILE A 338 -31.40 -33.09 14.99
CA ILE A 338 -31.57 -34.47 15.48
C ILE A 338 -32.53 -34.50 16.69
N SER A 339 -32.29 -33.59 17.64
CA SER A 339 -33.15 -33.48 18.84
C SER A 339 -34.62 -33.16 18.48
N GLN A 340 -34.85 -32.27 17.54
CA GLN A 340 -36.20 -31.95 17.03
C GLN A 340 -36.85 -33.16 16.36
N THR A 341 -36.10 -33.92 15.57
CA THR A 341 -36.59 -35.10 14.87
C THR A 341 -36.99 -36.23 15.86
N GLU A 342 -36.22 -36.42 16.91
CA GLU A 342 -36.51 -37.37 17.98
C GLU A 342 -37.81 -37.01 18.76
N ILE A 343 -38.00 -35.71 19.03
CA ILE A 343 -39.23 -35.24 19.70
C ILE A 343 -40.44 -35.52 18.81
N ILE A 344 -40.37 -35.19 17.50
CA ILE A 344 -41.47 -35.44 16.56
C ILE A 344 -41.75 -36.93 16.41
N SER A 345 -40.76 -37.79 16.41
CA SER A 345 -40.94 -39.26 16.33
C SER A 345 -41.64 -39.84 17.57
N LYS A 346 -41.34 -39.32 18.76
CA LYS A 346 -42.01 -39.70 20.00
C LYS A 346 -43.47 -39.30 20.03
N PHE A 347 -43.83 -38.16 19.50
CA PHE A 347 -45.23 -37.69 19.38
C PHE A 347 -46.06 -38.45 18.32
N ARG A 348 -45.45 -39.07 17.31
CA ARG A 348 -46.11 -39.85 16.27
C ARG A 348 -46.42 -41.30 16.71
N ASN A 349 -45.69 -41.80 17.72
CA ASN A 349 -45.81 -43.19 18.21
C ASN A 349 -46.58 -43.27 19.55
N SER A 350 -47.15 -42.17 20.03
CA SER A 350 -48.11 -42.10 21.15
C SER A 350 -49.51 -41.83 20.62
#